data_397552a974ca938cf2f1dcaa9a2f98e6
#
_entry.id   397552a974ca938cf2f1dcaa9a2f98e6
#
_cell.length_a   1.000
_cell.length_b   1.000
_cell.length_c   1.000
_cell.angle_alpha   90.00
_cell.angle_beta   90.00
_cell.angle_gamma   90.00
#
_symmetry.space_group_name_H-M   'P 1'
#
loop_
_entity.id
_entity.type
_entity.pdbx_description
1 polymer ?
#
loop_
_entity_poly.entity_id
_entity_poly.type
_entity_poly.pdbx_seq_one_letter_code
_entity_poly.pdbx_strand_id
1 'polypeptide(L)'
;HLGRPQPVIPDAPAPKKAKAPGGTPAAAARLFAASMPVAGTLADTYLRSRGLTRGGMMSALRFQPKCWHREEGQPRSIPRPALIAAVTDGAGVLQGMHRTWIAPDGQRKAAVETQRRAMGHLLGNAVRLIPHDDILVVGEGIETMLSLVEAVPGLPVWAALSSGHLGAVLLPEGVQRLYIAIDRDPAGQRAAARLSARATEVGIAVRVLEPRLGDFNDDLRANGEEALRQHLAGQIGPEDRHRLSS
;
A
#
# COMPACT_ATOMS: atom_id res chain seq x y z
N HIS A 1 36.03 -24.05 40.07
CA HIS A 1 35.44 -23.26 38.95
C HIS A 1 33.99 -22.94 39.26
N LEU A 2 33.76 -21.76 39.81
CA LEU A 2 32.40 -21.22 40.00
C LEU A 2 32.00 -20.48 38.71
N GLY A 3 31.02 -21.05 37.97
CA GLY A 3 30.46 -20.44 36.78
C GLY A 3 29.77 -19.12 37.13
N ARG A 4 30.13 -18.04 36.38
CA ARG A 4 29.42 -16.75 36.42
C ARG A 4 28.00 -16.95 35.91
N PRO A 5 26.98 -16.42 36.58
CA PRO A 5 25.62 -16.43 36.03
C PRO A 5 25.57 -15.57 34.75
N GLN A 6 24.99 -16.10 33.70
CA GLN A 6 24.71 -15.34 32.48
C GLN A 6 23.61 -14.29 32.73
N PRO A 7 23.74 -13.08 32.16
CA PRO A 7 22.71 -12.07 32.31
C PRO A 7 21.42 -12.54 31.62
N VAL A 8 20.32 -12.56 32.35
CA VAL A 8 18.96 -12.78 31.81
C VAL A 8 18.61 -11.55 31.01
N ILE A 9 18.56 -11.69 29.68
CA ILE A 9 18.04 -10.65 28.79
C ILE A 9 16.52 -10.64 29.00
N PRO A 10 15.91 -9.50 29.40
CA PRO A 10 14.45 -9.43 29.51
C PRO A 10 13.80 -9.68 28.15
N ASP A 11 12.82 -10.57 28.13
CA ASP A 11 12.00 -10.82 26.93
C ASP A 11 11.44 -9.51 26.39
N ALA A 12 11.70 -9.24 25.12
CA ALA A 12 11.11 -8.09 24.44
C ALA A 12 9.57 -8.20 24.50
N PRO A 13 8.84 -7.12 24.82
CA PRO A 13 7.39 -7.19 24.94
C PRO A 13 6.80 -7.72 23.64
N ALA A 14 5.95 -8.74 23.74
CA ALA A 14 5.29 -9.35 22.61
C ALA A 14 4.59 -8.29 21.74
N PRO A 15 4.70 -8.32 20.41
CA PRO A 15 4.11 -7.31 19.55
C PRO A 15 2.59 -7.26 19.81
N LYS A 16 2.08 -6.08 20.15
CA LYS A 16 0.63 -5.86 20.35
C LYS A 16 -0.09 -6.33 19.09
N LYS A 17 -0.96 -7.34 19.22
CA LYS A 17 -1.81 -7.82 18.13
C LYS A 17 -2.58 -6.63 17.57
N ALA A 18 -2.36 -6.31 16.30
CA ALA A 18 -3.12 -5.27 15.64
C ALA A 18 -4.61 -5.59 15.76
N LYS A 19 -5.40 -4.65 16.29
CA LYS A 19 -6.86 -4.78 16.34
C LYS A 19 -7.39 -4.99 14.94
N ALA A 20 -8.27 -5.97 14.73
CA ALA A 20 -8.96 -6.17 13.46
C ALA A 20 -9.64 -4.86 13.01
N PRO A 21 -9.67 -4.55 11.69
CA PRO A 21 -10.32 -3.36 11.19
C PRO A 21 -11.76 -3.30 11.65
N GLY A 22 -12.18 -2.16 12.21
CA GLY A 22 -13.59 -1.95 12.58
C GLY A 22 -14.47 -1.66 11.36
N GLY A 23 -15.78 -1.86 11.49
CA GLY A 23 -16.75 -1.57 10.44
C GLY A 23 -17.00 -2.77 9.50
N THR A 24 -17.93 -2.59 8.56
CA THR A 24 -18.40 -3.61 7.63
C THR A 24 -18.11 -3.20 6.18
N PRO A 25 -18.08 -4.14 5.21
CA PRO A 25 -18.00 -3.82 3.78
C PRO A 25 -19.10 -2.84 3.33
N ALA A 26 -20.32 -3.01 3.84
CA ALA A 26 -21.43 -2.09 3.54
C ALA A 26 -21.18 -0.66 4.04
N ALA A 27 -20.58 -0.50 5.23
CA ALA A 27 -20.21 0.82 5.74
C ALA A 27 -19.06 1.44 4.93
N ALA A 28 -18.09 0.62 4.50
CA ALA A 28 -17.02 1.03 3.61
C ALA A 28 -17.58 1.50 2.25
N ALA A 29 -18.48 0.73 1.64
CA ALA A 29 -19.11 1.10 0.38
C ALA A 29 -19.88 2.43 0.45
N ARG A 30 -20.65 2.64 1.54
CA ARG A 30 -21.36 3.92 1.75
C ARG A 30 -20.40 5.11 1.86
N LEU A 31 -19.32 4.97 2.62
CA LEU A 31 -18.35 6.05 2.76
C LEU A 31 -17.61 6.31 1.44
N PHE A 32 -17.25 5.27 0.70
CA PHE A 32 -16.60 5.41 -0.61
C PHE A 32 -17.53 6.11 -1.61
N ALA A 33 -18.82 5.72 -1.67
CA ALA A 33 -19.81 6.34 -2.53
C ALA A 33 -20.09 7.83 -2.17
N ALA A 34 -20.01 8.18 -0.89
CA ALA A 34 -20.15 9.54 -0.39
C ALA A 34 -18.89 10.40 -0.55
N SER A 35 -17.79 9.82 -1.04
CA SER A 35 -16.52 10.51 -1.26
C SER A 35 -16.41 10.99 -2.71
N MET A 36 -15.69 12.09 -2.94
CA MET A 36 -15.53 12.70 -4.25
C MET A 36 -14.22 12.24 -4.94
N PRO A 37 -14.08 12.41 -6.27
CA PRO A 37 -12.83 12.21 -6.98
C PRO A 37 -11.68 12.99 -6.33
N VAL A 38 -10.45 12.49 -6.48
CA VAL A 38 -9.25 13.08 -5.85
C VAL A 38 -8.83 14.38 -6.52
N ALA A 39 -8.96 14.49 -7.85
CA ALA A 39 -8.45 15.61 -8.63
C ALA A 39 -8.96 16.97 -8.10
N GLY A 40 -8.05 17.94 -7.92
CA GLY A 40 -8.34 19.28 -7.44
C GLY A 40 -8.69 19.41 -5.95
N THR A 41 -8.53 18.34 -5.16
CA THR A 41 -8.81 18.32 -3.71
C THR A 41 -7.53 18.38 -2.87
N LEU A 42 -7.68 18.45 -1.53
CA LEU A 42 -6.55 18.31 -0.61
C LEU A 42 -5.85 16.95 -0.74
N ALA A 43 -6.55 15.90 -1.19
CA ALA A 43 -5.91 14.62 -1.47
C ALA A 43 -5.01 14.69 -2.70
N ASP A 44 -5.40 15.44 -3.74
CA ASP A 44 -4.53 15.72 -4.90
C ASP A 44 -3.29 16.51 -4.48
N THR A 45 -3.48 17.58 -3.69
CA THR A 45 -2.36 18.35 -3.11
C THR A 45 -1.41 17.44 -2.33
N TYR A 46 -1.95 16.56 -1.48
CA TYR A 46 -1.16 15.59 -0.72
C TYR A 46 -0.36 14.65 -1.62
N LEU A 47 -0.99 14.05 -2.61
CA LEU A 47 -0.31 13.14 -3.53
C LEU A 47 0.78 13.87 -4.33
N ARG A 48 0.49 15.06 -4.85
CA ARG A 48 1.48 15.90 -5.56
C ARG A 48 2.67 16.27 -4.67
N SER A 49 2.45 16.57 -3.39
CA SER A 49 3.55 16.84 -2.43
C SER A 49 4.49 15.62 -2.22
N ARG A 50 4.02 14.44 -2.62
CA ARG A 50 4.77 13.16 -2.61
C ARG A 50 5.34 12.80 -4.00
N GLY A 51 5.20 13.70 -5.00
CA GLY A 51 5.59 13.42 -6.39
C GLY A 51 4.61 12.54 -7.17
N LEU A 52 3.38 12.36 -6.65
CA LEU A 52 2.38 11.42 -7.20
C LEU A 52 1.32 12.21 -7.99
N THR A 53 1.60 12.51 -9.26
CA THR A 53 0.73 13.34 -10.10
C THR A 53 -0.42 12.53 -10.72
N ARG A 54 -0.22 11.24 -10.94
CA ARG A 54 -1.21 10.32 -11.53
C ARG A 54 -2.26 9.82 -10.54
N GLY A 55 -2.04 10.02 -9.23
CA GLY A 55 -2.95 9.58 -8.18
C GLY A 55 -4.38 10.11 -8.32
N GLY A 56 -4.54 11.32 -8.86
CA GLY A 56 -5.84 11.94 -9.13
C GLY A 56 -6.70 11.20 -10.16
N MET A 57 -6.11 10.37 -11.01
CA MET A 57 -6.79 9.60 -12.05
C MET A 57 -7.19 8.18 -11.59
N MET A 58 -6.75 7.75 -10.42
CA MET A 58 -7.01 6.40 -9.92
C MET A 58 -8.45 6.25 -9.42
N SER A 59 -9.27 5.45 -10.11
CA SER A 59 -10.66 5.19 -9.73
C SER A 59 -10.81 4.55 -8.35
N ALA A 60 -9.78 3.83 -7.89
CA ALA A 60 -9.71 3.23 -6.54
C ALA A 60 -9.54 4.28 -5.42
N LEU A 61 -9.20 5.52 -5.76
CA LEU A 61 -8.97 6.60 -4.80
C LEU A 61 -10.08 7.63 -4.80
N ARG A 62 -10.42 8.14 -3.61
CA ARG A 62 -11.42 9.20 -3.41
C ARG A 62 -10.94 10.16 -2.33
N PHE A 63 -11.57 11.32 -2.25
CA PHE A 63 -11.37 12.30 -1.20
C PHE A 63 -12.64 12.47 -0.35
N GLN A 64 -12.48 12.45 0.98
CA GLN A 64 -13.55 12.76 1.93
C GLN A 64 -13.15 13.97 2.78
N PRO A 65 -13.80 15.13 2.62
CA PRO A 65 -13.43 16.34 3.36
C PRO A 65 -13.70 16.25 4.86
N LYS A 66 -14.67 15.43 5.27
CA LYS A 66 -15.10 15.27 6.67
C LYS A 66 -15.14 13.80 7.07
N CYS A 67 -13.98 13.11 6.98
CA CYS A 67 -13.85 11.74 7.45
C CYS A 67 -13.63 11.69 8.96
N TRP A 68 -14.54 11.06 9.68
CA TRP A 68 -14.48 10.96 11.14
C TRP A 68 -13.21 10.23 11.61
N HIS A 69 -12.45 10.89 12.48
CA HIS A 69 -11.29 10.38 13.16
C HIS A 69 -11.50 10.41 14.67
N ARG A 70 -11.15 9.32 15.35
CA ARG A 70 -11.13 9.24 16.81
C ARG A 70 -9.82 8.62 17.26
N GLU A 71 -9.07 9.32 18.07
CA GLU A 71 -7.88 8.77 18.70
C GLU A 71 -8.24 7.78 19.81
N GLU A 72 -7.32 6.88 20.11
CA GLU A 72 -7.54 5.92 21.20
C GLU A 72 -7.66 6.68 22.53
N GLY A 73 -8.62 6.31 23.36
CA GLY A 73 -8.90 7.00 24.62
C GLY A 73 -9.70 8.31 24.49
N GLN A 74 -9.91 8.86 23.30
CA GLN A 74 -10.69 10.08 23.14
C GLN A 74 -12.19 9.78 23.07
N PRO A 75 -13.04 10.55 23.80
CA PRO A 75 -14.49 10.33 23.82
C PRO A 75 -15.18 10.75 22.53
N ARG A 76 -14.60 11.70 21.78
CA ARG A 76 -15.22 12.32 20.61
C ARG A 76 -14.46 12.04 19.34
N SER A 77 -15.19 11.87 18.24
CA SER A 77 -14.65 11.85 16.89
C SER A 77 -14.58 13.28 16.33
N ILE A 78 -13.54 13.59 15.58
CA ILE A 78 -13.34 14.88 14.92
C ILE A 78 -13.30 14.63 13.41
N PRO A 79 -14.07 15.38 12.59
CA PRO A 79 -14.01 15.27 11.14
C PRO A 79 -12.68 15.88 10.62
N ARG A 80 -11.99 15.15 9.73
CA ARG A 80 -10.75 15.58 9.10
C ARG A 80 -10.75 15.21 7.61
N PRO A 81 -10.08 15.96 6.75
CA PRO A 81 -9.92 15.55 5.37
C PRO A 81 -9.12 14.25 5.28
N ALA A 82 -9.51 13.35 4.35
CA ALA A 82 -8.86 12.07 4.18
C ALA A 82 -8.82 11.63 2.73
N LEU A 83 -7.70 11.02 2.33
CA LEU A 83 -7.62 10.15 1.17
C LEU A 83 -8.25 8.81 1.53
N ILE A 84 -9.16 8.36 0.68
CA ILE A 84 -9.88 7.09 0.81
C ILE A 84 -9.44 6.18 -0.32
N ALA A 85 -9.05 4.94 0.00
CA ALA A 85 -8.69 3.94 -0.99
C ALA A 85 -9.62 2.73 -0.87
N ALA A 86 -10.23 2.34 -1.98
CA ALA A 86 -11.10 1.17 -2.05
C ALA A 86 -10.28 -0.12 -2.00
N VAL A 87 -10.66 -1.04 -1.12
CA VAL A 87 -10.12 -2.40 -1.07
C VAL A 87 -11.14 -3.34 -1.68
N THR A 88 -10.74 -4.01 -2.77
CA THR A 88 -11.64 -4.89 -3.54
C THR A 88 -11.16 -6.33 -3.56
N ASP A 89 -12.08 -7.26 -3.74
CA ASP A 89 -11.79 -8.69 -3.94
C ASP A 89 -11.50 -9.02 -5.42
N GLY A 90 -11.33 -10.32 -5.72
CA GLY A 90 -11.05 -10.85 -7.06
C GLY A 90 -12.08 -10.47 -8.12
N ALA A 91 -13.33 -10.30 -7.72
CA ALA A 91 -14.45 -9.87 -8.59
C ALA A 91 -14.59 -8.35 -8.71
N GLY A 92 -13.73 -7.54 -8.06
CA GLY A 92 -13.82 -6.09 -8.04
C GLY A 92 -14.87 -5.55 -7.06
N VAL A 93 -15.46 -6.41 -6.22
CA VAL A 93 -16.45 -6.01 -5.22
C VAL A 93 -15.73 -5.35 -4.04
N LEU A 94 -16.21 -4.18 -3.61
CA LEU A 94 -15.63 -3.45 -2.50
C LEU A 94 -15.87 -4.20 -1.18
N GLN A 95 -14.79 -4.67 -0.58
CA GLN A 95 -14.76 -5.41 0.69
C GLN A 95 -14.35 -4.54 1.87
N GLY A 96 -13.67 -3.44 1.60
CA GLY A 96 -13.19 -2.54 2.65
C GLY A 96 -12.61 -1.26 2.08
N MET A 97 -12.00 -0.48 2.95
CA MET A 97 -11.28 0.73 2.55
C MET A 97 -10.14 1.04 3.51
N HIS A 98 -9.21 1.82 3.01
CA HIS A 98 -8.18 2.45 3.79
C HIS A 98 -8.38 3.96 3.81
N ARG A 99 -8.21 4.57 4.97
CA ARG A 99 -8.33 6.02 5.19
C ARG A 99 -6.97 6.54 5.63
N THR A 100 -6.48 7.56 4.94
CA THR A 100 -5.29 8.33 5.32
C THR A 100 -5.72 9.75 5.60
N TRP A 101 -5.70 10.18 6.87
CA TRP A 101 -6.03 11.55 7.22
C TRP A 101 -4.91 12.50 6.83
N ILE A 102 -5.31 13.63 6.25
CA ILE A 102 -4.45 14.63 5.64
C ILE A 102 -4.47 15.90 6.50
N ALA A 103 -3.35 16.60 6.58
CA ALA A 103 -3.27 17.90 7.21
C ALA A 103 -4.10 18.96 6.44
N PRO A 104 -4.59 20.00 7.11
CA PRO A 104 -5.43 21.03 6.47
C PRO A 104 -4.75 21.76 5.30
N ASP A 105 -3.42 21.78 5.26
CA ASP A 105 -2.61 22.35 4.17
C ASP A 105 -2.44 21.41 2.98
N GLY A 106 -2.86 20.13 3.10
CA GLY A 106 -2.67 19.11 2.07
C GLY A 106 -1.23 18.65 1.87
N GLN A 107 -0.24 19.17 2.61
CA GLN A 107 1.18 18.88 2.32
C GLN A 107 1.69 17.59 2.98
N ARG A 108 0.98 17.06 3.96
CA ARG A 108 1.40 15.91 4.77
C ARG A 108 0.20 15.18 5.37
N LYS A 109 0.47 14.02 5.94
CA LYS A 109 -0.52 13.32 6.78
C LYS A 109 -0.86 14.18 8.00
N ALA A 110 -2.08 14.04 8.50
CA ALA A 110 -2.54 14.75 9.69
C ALA A 110 -1.59 14.49 10.88
N ALA A 111 -1.36 15.51 11.70
CA ALA A 111 -0.59 15.41 12.93
C ALA A 111 -1.44 14.76 14.04
N VAL A 112 -1.70 13.47 13.91
CA VAL A 112 -2.48 12.62 14.81
C VAL A 112 -1.73 11.32 15.07
N GLU A 113 -1.99 10.67 16.20
CA GLU A 113 -1.33 9.42 16.57
C GLU A 113 -1.59 8.32 15.53
N THR A 114 -2.85 8.15 15.11
CA THR A 114 -3.23 7.16 14.10
C THR A 114 -3.56 7.85 12.77
N GLN A 115 -2.56 8.05 11.93
CA GLN A 115 -2.71 8.74 10.63
C GLN A 115 -3.46 7.91 9.59
N ARG A 116 -3.52 6.59 9.74
CA ARG A 116 -4.11 5.65 8.79
C ARG A 116 -4.96 4.62 9.52
N ARG A 117 -6.11 4.27 8.94
CA ARG A 117 -6.96 3.22 9.51
C ARG A 117 -7.79 2.53 8.44
N ALA A 118 -7.80 1.22 8.52
CA ALA A 118 -8.62 0.37 7.67
C ALA A 118 -10.07 0.25 8.18
N MET A 119 -10.98 -0.16 7.29
CA MET A 119 -12.38 -0.49 7.58
C MET A 119 -12.82 -1.64 6.67
N GLY A 120 -13.63 -2.57 7.19
CA GLY A 120 -14.17 -3.71 6.45
C GLY A 120 -13.20 -4.90 6.39
N HIS A 121 -13.29 -5.72 5.36
CA HIS A 121 -12.53 -6.97 5.20
C HIS A 121 -11.34 -6.74 4.26
N LEU A 122 -10.13 -6.76 4.79
CA LEU A 122 -8.92 -6.47 4.03
C LEU A 122 -8.08 -7.71 3.72
N LEU A 123 -8.15 -8.75 4.55
CA LEU A 123 -7.30 -9.93 4.40
C LEU A 123 -7.57 -10.62 3.04
N GLY A 124 -6.52 -10.82 2.27
CA GLY A 124 -6.61 -11.37 0.92
C GLY A 124 -6.96 -10.35 -0.18
N ASN A 125 -7.47 -9.18 0.19
CA ASN A 125 -7.91 -8.12 -0.72
C ASN A 125 -6.83 -7.03 -0.85
N ALA A 126 -6.96 -6.17 -1.87
CA ALA A 126 -6.00 -5.09 -2.13
C ALA A 126 -6.67 -3.84 -2.70
N VAL A 127 -5.96 -2.71 -2.63
CA VAL A 127 -6.27 -1.52 -3.43
C VAL A 127 -5.70 -1.76 -4.83
N ARG A 128 -6.57 -1.91 -5.82
CA ARG A 128 -6.21 -2.16 -7.22
C ARG A 128 -6.10 -0.84 -7.94
N LEU A 129 -4.87 -0.32 -8.06
CA LEU A 129 -4.60 0.97 -8.71
C LEU A 129 -4.69 0.84 -10.24
N ILE A 130 -4.07 -0.20 -10.79
CA ILE A 130 -4.16 -0.59 -12.20
C ILE A 130 -4.50 -2.07 -12.26
N PRO A 131 -5.47 -2.48 -13.10
CA PRO A 131 -5.83 -3.90 -13.28
C PRO A 131 -4.62 -4.76 -13.67
N HIS A 132 -4.60 -6.01 -13.21
CA HIS A 132 -3.61 -6.99 -13.65
C HIS A 132 -3.91 -7.52 -15.06
N ASP A 133 -2.89 -8.06 -15.68
CA ASP A 133 -2.96 -8.91 -16.87
C ASP A 133 -2.17 -10.20 -16.61
N ASP A 134 -1.25 -10.60 -17.47
CA ASP A 134 -0.34 -11.74 -17.24
C ASP A 134 0.76 -11.44 -16.21
N ILE A 135 0.91 -10.16 -15.82
CA ILE A 135 1.76 -9.76 -14.69
C ILE A 135 0.96 -9.02 -13.61
N LEU A 136 1.52 -9.00 -12.42
CA LEU A 136 1.04 -8.19 -11.30
C LEU A 136 2.23 -7.68 -10.50
N VAL A 137 2.22 -6.41 -10.15
CA VAL A 137 3.11 -5.83 -9.13
C VAL A 137 2.31 -5.59 -7.87
N VAL A 138 2.76 -6.10 -6.73
CA VAL A 138 2.10 -5.90 -5.44
C VAL A 138 3.10 -5.45 -4.37
N GLY A 139 2.71 -4.51 -3.53
CA GLY A 139 3.50 -4.02 -2.39
C GLY A 139 2.63 -3.53 -1.26
N GLU A 140 3.22 -2.94 -0.23
CA GLU A 140 2.48 -2.54 0.97
C GLU A 140 1.77 -1.20 0.81
N GLY A 141 2.51 -0.12 0.65
CA GLY A 141 2.02 1.25 0.76
C GLY A 141 1.36 1.78 -0.50
N ILE A 142 0.27 2.54 -0.37
CA ILE A 142 -0.37 3.20 -1.51
C ILE A 142 0.61 4.18 -2.18
N GLU A 143 1.33 4.98 -1.41
CA GLU A 143 2.29 5.95 -1.90
C GLU A 143 3.46 5.24 -2.62
N THR A 144 3.98 4.16 -2.04
CA THR A 144 5.02 3.29 -2.64
C THR A 144 4.56 2.76 -3.99
N MET A 145 3.34 2.20 -4.05
CA MET A 145 2.80 1.61 -5.28
C MET A 145 2.43 2.65 -6.33
N LEU A 146 1.93 3.83 -5.95
CA LEU A 146 1.72 4.94 -6.88
C LEU A 146 3.04 5.44 -7.48
N SER A 147 4.15 5.37 -6.75
CA SER A 147 5.47 5.76 -7.27
C SER A 147 5.92 4.88 -8.44
N LEU A 148 5.55 3.59 -8.41
CA LEU A 148 5.77 2.70 -9.56
C LEU A 148 4.90 3.09 -10.75
N VAL A 149 3.65 3.52 -10.51
CA VAL A 149 2.75 4.02 -11.57
C VAL A 149 3.26 5.34 -12.16
N GLU A 150 3.88 6.23 -11.35
CA GLU A 150 4.52 7.44 -11.89
C GLU A 150 5.66 7.06 -12.84
N ALA A 151 6.55 6.17 -12.43
CA ALA A 151 7.70 5.75 -13.24
C ALA A 151 7.29 4.91 -14.47
N VAL A 152 6.27 4.06 -14.35
CA VAL A 152 5.80 3.14 -15.39
C VAL A 152 4.26 3.11 -15.43
N PRO A 153 3.63 4.03 -16.18
CA PRO A 153 2.18 4.25 -16.12
C PRO A 153 1.28 3.04 -16.45
N GLY A 154 1.76 2.15 -17.31
CA GLY A 154 1.03 0.94 -17.72
C GLY A 154 1.24 -0.28 -16.83
N LEU A 155 2.02 -0.17 -15.76
CA LEU A 155 2.35 -1.31 -14.90
C LEU A 155 1.15 -1.71 -14.03
N PRO A 156 0.68 -2.98 -14.08
CA PRO A 156 -0.39 -3.47 -13.20
C PRO A 156 0.04 -3.45 -11.74
N VAL A 157 -0.61 -2.62 -10.91
CA VAL A 157 -0.12 -2.31 -9.56
C VAL A 157 -1.23 -2.40 -8.52
N TRP A 158 -0.99 -3.18 -7.45
CA TRP A 158 -1.87 -3.31 -6.29
C TRP A 158 -1.17 -2.95 -4.97
N ALA A 159 -1.87 -2.30 -4.04
CA ALA A 159 -1.39 -2.03 -2.68
C ALA A 159 -2.12 -2.90 -1.66
N ALA A 160 -1.37 -3.68 -0.89
CA ALA A 160 -1.88 -4.60 0.12
C ALA A 160 -2.07 -3.96 1.51
N LEU A 161 -1.57 -2.74 1.72
CA LEU A 161 -1.75 -1.87 2.90
C LEU A 161 -0.93 -2.22 4.15
N SER A 162 -0.39 -3.41 4.26
CA SER A 162 0.54 -3.81 5.33
C SER A 162 1.29 -5.08 4.95
N SER A 163 2.42 -5.36 5.60
CA SER A 163 3.19 -6.60 5.44
C SER A 163 2.36 -7.85 5.72
N GLY A 164 1.49 -7.81 6.73
CA GLY A 164 0.58 -8.92 7.03
C GLY A 164 -0.39 -9.21 5.88
N HIS A 165 -0.98 -8.18 5.29
CA HIS A 165 -1.88 -8.32 4.15
C HIS A 165 -1.11 -8.66 2.86
N LEU A 166 0.11 -8.11 2.65
CA LEU A 166 0.96 -8.46 1.51
C LEU A 166 1.24 -9.97 1.45
N GLY A 167 1.64 -10.56 2.57
CA GLY A 167 1.86 -12.01 2.64
C GLY A 167 0.60 -12.88 2.46
N ALA A 168 -0.60 -12.29 2.56
CA ALA A 168 -1.89 -12.97 2.48
C ALA A 168 -2.71 -12.62 1.22
N VAL A 169 -2.21 -11.72 0.36
CA VAL A 169 -2.92 -11.29 -0.85
C VAL A 169 -3.34 -12.51 -1.67
N LEU A 170 -4.59 -12.51 -2.15
CA LEU A 170 -5.09 -13.53 -3.07
C LEU A 170 -4.66 -13.14 -4.49
N LEU A 171 -3.90 -14.04 -5.10
CA LEU A 171 -3.43 -13.86 -6.47
C LEU A 171 -4.58 -14.18 -7.44
N PRO A 172 -4.85 -13.32 -8.43
CA PRO A 172 -5.90 -13.58 -9.40
C PRO A 172 -5.46 -14.64 -10.42
N GLU A 173 -6.45 -15.27 -11.05
CA GLU A 173 -6.22 -16.16 -12.18
C GLU A 173 -5.58 -15.40 -13.36
N GLY A 174 -4.78 -16.10 -14.15
CA GLY A 174 -4.12 -15.54 -15.34
C GLY A 174 -2.78 -14.86 -15.09
N VAL A 175 -2.44 -14.53 -13.84
CA VAL A 175 -1.10 -14.00 -13.51
C VAL A 175 -0.06 -15.09 -13.68
N GLN A 176 0.92 -14.84 -14.54
CA GLN A 176 2.05 -15.74 -14.81
C GLN A 176 3.33 -15.28 -14.11
N ARG A 177 3.48 -13.96 -13.91
CA ARG A 177 4.65 -13.34 -13.28
C ARG A 177 4.21 -12.33 -12.21
N LEU A 178 4.76 -12.49 -11.03
CA LEU A 178 4.51 -11.64 -9.88
C LEU A 178 5.78 -10.85 -9.53
N TYR A 179 5.64 -9.55 -9.44
CA TYR A 179 6.65 -8.65 -8.90
C TYR A 179 6.22 -8.20 -7.50
N ILE A 180 7.07 -8.38 -6.50
CA ILE A 180 6.78 -7.98 -5.11
C ILE A 180 7.63 -6.78 -4.76
N ALA A 181 7.03 -5.60 -4.69
CA ALA A 181 7.69 -4.37 -4.29
C ALA A 181 7.74 -4.29 -2.75
N ILE A 182 8.94 -4.34 -2.19
CA ILE A 182 9.14 -4.32 -0.74
C ILE A 182 9.57 -2.95 -0.24
N ASP A 183 9.24 -2.64 1.02
CA ASP A 183 9.90 -1.61 1.79
C ASP A 183 11.17 -2.22 2.42
N ARG A 184 12.23 -1.43 2.60
CA ARG A 184 13.52 -1.91 3.15
C ARG A 184 13.44 -2.13 4.64
N ASP A 185 12.52 -2.99 5.07
CA ASP A 185 12.40 -3.39 6.46
C ASP A 185 12.23 -4.92 6.62
N PRO A 186 12.51 -5.49 7.81
CA PRO A 186 12.40 -6.92 8.03
C PRO A 186 10.97 -7.47 7.90
N ALA A 187 9.93 -6.65 8.07
CA ALA A 187 8.53 -7.10 7.96
C ALA A 187 8.15 -7.27 6.50
N GLY A 188 8.52 -6.31 5.63
CA GLY A 188 8.36 -6.39 4.17
C GLY A 188 9.08 -7.59 3.57
N GLN A 189 10.33 -7.83 3.97
CA GLN A 189 11.10 -9.01 3.53
C GLN A 189 10.42 -10.33 3.88
N ARG A 190 9.92 -10.49 5.13
CA ARG A 190 9.18 -11.68 5.54
C ARG A 190 7.86 -11.85 4.79
N ALA A 191 7.16 -10.75 4.52
CA ALA A 191 5.92 -10.77 3.76
C ALA A 191 6.16 -11.20 2.31
N ALA A 192 7.21 -10.65 1.67
CA ALA A 192 7.62 -11.03 0.33
C ALA A 192 8.00 -12.51 0.24
N ALA A 193 8.80 -13.02 1.18
CA ALA A 193 9.16 -14.44 1.21
C ALA A 193 7.93 -15.35 1.30
N ARG A 194 6.94 -14.99 2.14
CA ARG A 194 5.69 -15.75 2.29
C ARG A 194 4.85 -15.72 1.01
N LEU A 195 4.70 -14.55 0.39
CA LEU A 195 3.94 -14.42 -0.84
C LEU A 195 4.65 -15.12 -2.00
N SER A 196 5.99 -15.03 -2.08
CA SER A 196 6.80 -15.74 -3.08
C SER A 196 6.61 -17.24 -3.02
N ALA A 197 6.66 -17.83 -1.81
CA ALA A 197 6.45 -19.27 -1.63
C ALA A 197 5.07 -19.70 -2.17
N ARG A 198 4.00 -18.99 -1.78
CA ARG A 198 2.63 -19.27 -2.24
C ARG A 198 2.46 -19.11 -3.75
N ALA A 199 3.07 -18.11 -4.36
CA ALA A 199 3.01 -17.88 -5.79
C ALA A 199 3.75 -19.00 -6.56
N THR A 200 4.94 -19.39 -6.09
CA THR A 200 5.73 -20.45 -6.70
C THR A 200 5.02 -21.82 -6.61
N GLU A 201 4.33 -22.12 -5.52
CA GLU A 201 3.55 -23.35 -5.36
C GLU A 201 2.46 -23.52 -6.43
N VAL A 202 1.94 -22.41 -6.98
CA VAL A 202 0.93 -22.41 -8.05
C VAL A 202 1.53 -22.11 -9.42
N GLY A 203 2.86 -22.18 -9.57
CA GLY A 203 3.56 -22.04 -10.85
C GLY A 203 3.76 -20.60 -11.34
N ILE A 204 3.53 -19.58 -10.52
CA ILE A 204 3.77 -18.18 -10.86
C ILE A 204 5.26 -17.85 -10.68
N ALA A 205 5.89 -17.30 -11.72
CA ALA A 205 7.26 -16.80 -11.62
C ALA A 205 7.31 -15.53 -10.73
N VAL A 206 8.27 -15.45 -9.81
CA VAL A 206 8.34 -14.36 -8.83
C VAL A 206 9.66 -13.60 -8.94
N ARG A 207 9.58 -12.27 -8.86
CA ARG A 207 10.72 -11.35 -8.67
C ARG A 207 10.42 -10.37 -7.55
N VAL A 208 11.42 -10.03 -6.77
CA VAL A 208 11.33 -8.99 -5.75
C VAL A 208 11.90 -7.71 -6.32
N LEU A 209 11.17 -6.60 -6.16
CA LEU A 209 11.63 -5.26 -6.48
C LEU A 209 12.04 -4.56 -5.18
N GLU A 210 13.28 -4.09 -5.15
CA GLU A 210 13.87 -3.43 -3.99
C GLU A 210 14.13 -1.95 -4.27
N PRO A 211 13.72 -1.03 -3.40
CA PRO A 211 14.06 0.38 -3.53
C PRO A 211 15.54 0.61 -3.19
N ARG A 212 16.09 1.74 -3.62
CA ARG A 212 17.45 2.19 -3.21
C ARG A 212 17.45 2.75 -1.79
N LEU A 213 16.39 3.48 -1.44
CA LEU A 213 16.19 4.12 -0.13
C LEU A 213 15.23 3.28 0.74
N GLY A 214 14.43 3.93 1.59
CA GLY A 214 13.49 3.26 2.48
C GLY A 214 12.35 2.56 1.76
N ASP A 215 11.73 3.29 0.81
CA ASP A 215 10.67 2.80 -0.07
C ASP A 215 10.75 3.45 -1.46
N PHE A 216 9.92 3.02 -2.43
CA PHE A 216 9.92 3.57 -3.78
C PHE A 216 9.40 5.01 -3.85
N ASN A 217 8.65 5.50 -2.86
CA ASN A 217 8.28 6.91 -2.81
C ASN A 217 9.46 7.78 -2.36
N ASP A 218 10.31 7.28 -1.48
CA ASP A 218 11.56 7.96 -1.13
C ASP A 218 12.50 8.03 -2.34
N ASP A 219 12.61 6.95 -3.12
CA ASP A 219 13.40 6.94 -4.37
C ASP A 219 12.87 7.96 -5.39
N LEU A 220 11.55 7.98 -5.63
CA LEU A 220 10.91 8.92 -6.55
C LEU A 220 11.16 10.38 -6.13
N ARG A 221 10.97 10.68 -4.86
CA ARG A 221 11.13 12.04 -4.33
C ARG A 221 12.58 12.53 -4.33
N ALA A 222 13.52 11.62 -4.11
CA ALA A 222 14.95 11.96 -4.07
C ALA A 222 15.56 12.07 -5.47
N ASN A 223 15.17 11.21 -6.40
CA ASN A 223 15.89 11.01 -7.65
C ASN A 223 15.04 11.29 -8.92
N GLY A 224 13.73 11.45 -8.76
CA GLY A 224 12.80 11.69 -9.87
C GLY A 224 12.34 10.42 -10.60
N GLU A 225 11.38 10.64 -11.50
CA GLU A 225 10.68 9.59 -12.24
C GLU A 225 11.61 8.76 -13.12
N GLU A 226 12.47 9.42 -13.90
CA GLU A 226 13.37 8.75 -14.84
C GLU A 226 14.42 7.86 -14.14
N ALA A 227 14.99 8.35 -13.02
CA ALA A 227 15.95 7.55 -12.24
C ALA A 227 15.27 6.33 -11.58
N LEU A 228 14.01 6.47 -11.16
CA LEU A 228 13.21 5.35 -10.66
C LEU A 228 12.90 4.35 -11.78
N ARG A 229 12.52 4.81 -12.98
CA ARG A 229 12.29 3.96 -14.16
C ARG A 229 13.53 3.14 -14.52
N GLN A 230 14.69 3.78 -14.58
CA GLN A 230 15.97 3.10 -14.84
C GLN A 230 16.32 2.07 -13.75
N HIS A 231 16.00 2.37 -12.49
CA HIS A 231 16.21 1.42 -11.40
C HIS A 231 15.32 0.19 -11.55
N LEU A 232 14.04 0.38 -11.89
CA LEU A 232 13.10 -0.71 -12.16
C LEU A 232 13.51 -1.53 -13.38
N ALA A 233 14.05 -0.90 -14.44
CA ALA A 233 14.53 -1.59 -15.65
C ALA A 233 15.62 -2.63 -15.36
N GLY A 234 16.43 -2.42 -14.31
CA GLY A 234 17.42 -3.38 -13.85
C GLY A 234 16.84 -4.58 -13.10
N GLN A 235 15.59 -4.51 -12.64
CA GLN A 235 14.95 -5.52 -11.79
C GLN A 235 13.78 -6.25 -12.50
N ILE A 236 13.13 -5.59 -13.45
CA ILE A 236 12.07 -6.19 -14.26
C ILE A 236 12.67 -7.19 -15.25
N GLY A 237 12.01 -8.34 -15.38
CA GLY A 237 12.42 -9.40 -16.28
C GLY A 237 12.54 -8.94 -17.74
N PRO A 238 13.48 -9.48 -18.55
CA PRO A 238 13.65 -9.09 -19.94
C PRO A 238 12.36 -9.14 -20.76
N GLU A 239 11.51 -10.13 -20.47
CA GLU A 239 10.21 -10.37 -21.09
C GLU A 239 9.20 -9.23 -20.88
N ASP A 240 9.33 -8.47 -19.79
CA ASP A 240 8.40 -7.39 -19.40
C ASP A 240 8.99 -5.98 -19.63
N ARG A 241 10.24 -5.87 -20.10
CA ARG A 241 10.90 -4.55 -20.31
C ARG A 241 10.21 -3.65 -21.30
N HIS A 242 9.45 -4.21 -22.24
CA HIS A 242 8.65 -3.44 -23.19
C HIS A 242 7.65 -2.50 -22.49
N ARG A 243 7.20 -2.85 -21.27
CA ARG A 243 6.26 -2.05 -20.46
C ARG A 243 6.88 -0.76 -19.89
N LEU A 244 8.22 -0.67 -19.84
CA LEU A 244 8.93 0.50 -19.36
C LEU A 244 8.92 1.67 -20.37
N SER A 245 8.56 1.39 -21.61
CA SER A 245 8.55 2.34 -22.73
C SER A 245 7.15 2.89 -23.06
N SER A 246 6.16 2.53 -22.25
CA SER A 246 4.73 2.86 -22.48
C SER A 246 4.33 4.19 -21.86
#